data_128d52e5bcd82ad40ff384f267bb8e6f
#
_entry.id   128d52e5bcd82ad40ff384f267bb8e6f
#
_cell.length_a   1.000
_cell.length_b   1.000
_cell.length_c   1.000
_cell.angle_alpha   90.00
_cell.angle_beta   90.00
_cell.angle_gamma   90.00
#
_symmetry.space_group_name_H-M   'P 1'
#
loop_
_entity.id
_entity.type
_entity.pdbx_description
1 polymer ?
#
loop_
_entity_poly.entity_id
_entity_poly.type
_entity_poly.pdbx_seq_one_letter_code
_entity_poly.pdbx_strand_id
1 'polypeptide(L)'
;MRTPNPSAPESSTAQATSERPSRRSFVFFGAAAAAALLPKPARAQAKAHRKREVAEPAEGEFAIMRPNETVAAFAEWESTLGRLVRRVTYGPTVAETTKATQLGFQGYLNYQLNYTRINDDAVETAVASKWPLLAQSSDVLFSSDAGQVRAQLQEATIYRAAFSQRQLYHRMVEFWSDHFNQDMDKVGYLLVADMRDVIRKHALGKFPDMLKASAHSPSMLAYLDQTQSRNTAPNQNYAREIMELHTLGVDGGYTQDDVAALSRVLTGWTIQGRGNFVFNPAIHDWTAKTLLGVTIPAGSPSLGQAGINEGEQMLELLVNHPSTARYISTKMLMWLLTPTPTETQISAIASVYKATGGDIKSMIRAILNDAWLPVAPMKLRRPFHFLVASLRSTNPTVTTMTTINGQLNNLGQGLFAWDTPDGYPDKIEYWAGNIVPRWGYASVISALTPRRASRSTRRRIAPVRPTPRSI
;
A
#
# COMPACT_ATOMS: atom_id res chain seq x y z
N MET A 1 21.06 75.41 34.31
CA MET A 1 19.75 75.66 34.99
C MET A 1 18.85 74.48 34.80
N ARG A 2 18.54 73.82 35.89
CA ARG A 2 17.35 73.05 36.22
C ARG A 2 16.77 71.99 35.22
N THR A 3 16.94 70.74 35.62
CA THR A 3 16.01 69.59 35.49
C THR A 3 14.55 69.95 35.86
N PRO A 4 13.50 69.13 35.60
CA PRO A 4 13.46 67.67 36.00
C PRO A 4 12.73 66.72 35.06
N ASN A 5 13.01 65.44 35.31
CA ASN A 5 12.24 64.26 34.95
C ASN A 5 10.88 64.21 35.68
N PRO A 6 9.82 63.55 35.15
CA PRO A 6 9.36 62.40 35.94
C PRO A 6 8.83 61.17 35.16
N SER A 7 9.14 60.04 35.74
CA SER A 7 8.29 58.84 36.01
C SER A 7 7.71 58.01 34.87
N ALA A 8 8.19 56.75 34.86
CA ALA A 8 7.56 55.58 34.24
C ALA A 8 6.35 55.10 35.06
N PRO A 9 5.47 54.27 34.46
CA PRO A 9 4.87 53.20 35.19
C PRO A 9 5.18 51.82 34.59
N GLU A 10 5.31 50.87 35.48
CA GLU A 10 5.45 49.46 35.33
C GLU A 10 4.35 48.85 34.47
N SER A 11 4.70 47.92 33.56
CA SER A 11 3.73 47.03 32.94
C SER A 11 4.18 45.57 33.09
N SER A 12 3.34 44.83 33.71
CA SER A 12 3.34 43.41 34.02
C SER A 12 3.69 42.53 32.82
N THR A 13 4.63 41.63 33.01
CA THR A 13 4.94 40.51 32.15
C THR A 13 3.79 39.49 32.18
N ALA A 14 3.03 39.40 31.10
CA ALA A 14 2.21 38.24 30.81
C ALA A 14 2.99 37.34 29.87
N GLN A 15 3.43 36.18 30.36
CA GLN A 15 3.94 35.09 29.56
C GLN A 15 2.80 34.49 28.75
N ALA A 16 2.80 34.72 27.44
CA ALA A 16 1.96 34.00 26.50
C ALA A 16 2.67 32.68 26.15
N THR A 17 2.22 31.60 26.74
CA THR A 17 2.53 30.24 26.29
C THR A 17 1.83 30.01 24.94
N SER A 18 2.60 29.98 23.85
CA SER A 18 2.10 29.60 22.53
C SER A 18 1.92 28.07 22.49
N GLU A 19 0.75 27.58 22.79
CA GLU A 19 0.36 26.21 22.46
C GLU A 19 0.23 26.10 20.93
N ARG A 20 1.06 25.25 20.32
CA ARG A 20 0.94 24.87 18.91
C ARG A 20 -0.31 23.98 18.73
N PRO A 21 -1.23 24.29 17.81
CA PRO A 21 -2.36 23.39 17.55
C PRO A 21 -1.85 22.10 16.89
N SER A 22 -2.06 20.97 17.56
CA SER A 22 -1.79 19.66 17.01
C SER A 22 -2.76 19.36 15.86
N ARG A 23 -2.24 18.89 14.71
CA ARG A 23 -3.01 18.52 13.51
C ARG A 23 -4.10 17.45 13.73
N ARG A 24 -4.27 16.95 14.95
CA ARG A 24 -5.34 15.97 15.29
C ARG A 24 -6.74 16.55 15.35
N SER A 25 -6.93 17.86 15.28
CA SER A 25 -8.23 18.55 15.45
C SER A 25 -9.01 18.81 14.14
N PHE A 26 -8.46 18.49 12.97
CA PHE A 26 -9.11 18.83 11.68
C PHE A 26 -9.93 17.70 11.05
N VAL A 27 -10.01 16.50 11.63
CA VAL A 27 -10.70 15.34 11.05
C VAL A 27 -12.18 15.23 11.50
N PHE A 28 -12.69 16.09 12.38
CA PHE A 28 -14.03 15.91 12.97
C PHE A 28 -15.11 16.94 12.60
N PHE A 29 -14.94 17.80 11.58
CA PHE A 29 -15.97 18.80 11.24
C PHE A 29 -16.64 18.62 9.88
N GLY A 30 -16.58 17.45 9.24
CA GLY A 30 -17.20 17.18 7.94
C GLY A 30 -18.49 16.34 7.95
N ALA A 31 -18.96 15.81 9.07
CA ALA A 31 -20.08 14.84 9.10
C ALA A 31 -21.41 15.33 9.68
N ALA A 32 -21.56 16.59 10.09
CA ALA A 32 -22.74 17.06 10.82
C ALA A 32 -23.70 17.98 10.04
N ALA A 33 -23.48 18.27 8.76
CA ALA A 33 -24.29 19.23 8.01
C ALA A 33 -25.15 18.65 6.85
N ALA A 34 -25.24 17.32 6.67
CA ALA A 34 -25.98 16.70 5.58
C ALA A 34 -27.30 15.98 6.01
N ALA A 35 -27.77 16.15 7.23
CA ALA A 35 -28.94 15.42 7.74
C ALA A 35 -30.31 16.20 7.66
N ALA A 36 -30.42 17.30 6.91
CA ALA A 36 -31.59 18.17 6.96
C ALA A 36 -32.39 18.32 5.66
N LEU A 37 -32.34 17.39 4.67
CA LEU A 37 -33.22 17.44 3.50
C LEU A 37 -33.48 16.01 2.96
N LEU A 38 -34.32 15.24 3.70
CA LEU A 38 -35.03 14.10 3.14
C LEU A 38 -36.54 14.30 3.32
N PRO A 39 -37.38 14.10 2.29
CA PRO A 39 -38.83 14.22 2.38
C PRO A 39 -39.42 13.04 3.18
N LYS A 40 -40.46 13.31 3.97
CA LYS A 40 -41.20 12.31 4.75
C LYS A 40 -41.79 11.22 3.85
N PRO A 41 -41.64 9.92 4.18
CA PRO A 41 -42.32 8.88 3.41
C PRO A 41 -43.81 8.89 3.60
N ALA A 42 -44.53 8.79 2.49
CA ALA A 42 -45.99 8.63 2.45
C ALA A 42 -46.36 7.27 3.08
N ARG A 43 -47.44 7.31 3.91
CA ARG A 43 -48.07 6.13 4.50
C ARG A 43 -48.61 5.21 3.39
N ALA A 44 -47.98 4.08 3.16
CA ALA A 44 -48.53 2.99 2.38
C ALA A 44 -49.26 2.02 3.30
N GLN A 45 -50.50 1.72 2.95
CA GLN A 45 -51.40 0.84 3.65
C GLN A 45 -50.88 -0.60 3.69
N ALA A 46 -50.85 -1.21 4.86
CA ALA A 46 -50.48 -2.61 5.06
C ALA A 46 -51.57 -3.51 4.44
N LYS A 47 -51.22 -4.23 3.35
CA LYS A 47 -51.95 -5.42 2.92
C LYS A 47 -51.40 -6.63 3.66
N ALA A 48 -52.23 -7.32 4.39
CA ALA A 48 -51.97 -8.54 5.09
C ALA A 48 -51.45 -9.60 4.11
N HIS A 49 -50.18 -9.99 4.21
CA HIS A 49 -49.65 -11.17 3.59
C HIS A 49 -49.60 -12.30 4.60
N ARG A 50 -50.32 -13.39 4.24
CA ARG A 50 -50.31 -14.70 4.93
C ARG A 50 -48.91 -15.07 5.35
N LYS A 51 -48.73 -15.40 6.63
CA LYS A 51 -47.55 -16.15 7.13
C LYS A 51 -47.39 -17.43 6.31
N ARG A 52 -46.35 -17.47 5.48
CA ARG A 52 -45.77 -18.72 5.04
C ARG A 52 -44.90 -19.22 6.20
N GLU A 53 -45.29 -20.31 6.83
CA GLU A 53 -44.39 -21.04 7.72
C GLU A 53 -43.14 -21.41 6.92
N VAL A 54 -42.03 -20.79 7.33
CA VAL A 54 -40.71 -21.21 6.91
C VAL A 54 -40.44 -22.45 7.72
N ALA A 55 -40.49 -23.61 7.07
CA ALA A 55 -40.06 -24.87 7.67
C ALA A 55 -38.65 -24.71 8.23
N GLU A 56 -38.46 -25.01 9.52
CA GLU A 56 -37.13 -25.12 10.10
C GLU A 56 -36.31 -26.10 9.25
N PRO A 57 -35.06 -25.76 8.90
CA PRO A 57 -34.20 -26.71 8.21
C PRO A 57 -34.00 -27.91 9.15
N ALA A 58 -34.27 -29.08 8.64
CA ALA A 58 -34.01 -30.35 9.34
C ALA A 58 -32.59 -30.37 9.89
N GLU A 59 -32.44 -30.68 11.17
CA GLU A 59 -31.13 -30.99 11.77
C GLU A 59 -30.55 -32.20 11.02
N GLY A 60 -29.56 -31.98 10.19
CA GLY A 60 -28.86 -33.04 9.50
C GLY A 60 -28.12 -32.57 8.27
N GLU A 61 -26.83 -32.63 8.35
CA GLU A 61 -25.80 -32.47 7.32
C GLU A 61 -25.19 -31.08 7.11
N PHE A 62 -24.71 -30.46 8.17
CA PHE A 62 -23.38 -29.92 8.08
C PHE A 62 -22.40 -31.09 8.07
N ALA A 63 -21.82 -31.39 6.92
CA ALA A 63 -20.73 -32.34 6.86
C ALA A 63 -19.62 -31.82 7.78
N ILE A 64 -19.59 -32.33 8.99
CA ILE A 64 -18.57 -32.02 9.99
C ILE A 64 -17.26 -32.44 9.34
N MET A 65 -16.40 -31.50 9.05
CA MET A 65 -15.00 -31.72 8.71
C MET A 65 -14.45 -32.73 9.74
N ARG A 66 -13.89 -33.84 9.26
CA ARG A 66 -13.37 -34.88 10.14
C ARG A 66 -12.36 -34.25 11.09
N PRO A 67 -12.47 -34.40 12.41
CA PRO A 67 -11.64 -33.69 13.40
C PRO A 67 -10.13 -33.85 13.17
N ASN A 68 -9.68 -34.94 12.60
CA ASN A 68 -8.29 -35.26 12.38
C ASN A 68 -7.64 -34.50 11.18
N GLU A 69 -8.42 -34.18 10.13
CA GLU A 69 -7.91 -33.38 9.00
C GLU A 69 -7.79 -31.90 9.35
N THR A 70 -8.67 -31.44 10.23
CA THR A 70 -8.66 -30.03 10.67
C THR A 70 -7.49 -29.73 11.61
N VAL A 71 -7.17 -30.66 12.52
CA VAL A 71 -6.07 -30.46 13.49
C VAL A 71 -4.70 -30.51 12.80
N ALA A 72 -4.47 -31.40 11.85
CA ALA A 72 -3.23 -31.46 11.09
C ALA A 72 -3.01 -30.20 10.22
N ALA A 73 -4.06 -29.73 9.56
CA ALA A 73 -4.00 -28.49 8.78
C ALA A 73 -3.71 -27.26 9.67
N PHE A 74 -4.29 -27.18 10.86
CA PHE A 74 -4.00 -26.09 11.82
C PHE A 74 -2.58 -26.15 12.37
N ALA A 75 -2.05 -27.33 12.66
CA ALA A 75 -0.67 -27.48 13.15
C ALA A 75 0.36 -27.03 12.10
N GLU A 76 0.17 -27.35 10.84
CA GLU A 76 1.02 -26.88 9.74
C GLU A 76 0.94 -25.35 9.56
N TRP A 77 -0.23 -24.77 9.71
CA TRP A 77 -0.44 -23.32 9.60
C TRP A 77 0.22 -22.50 10.73
N GLU A 78 0.36 -23.06 11.90
CA GLU A 78 1.05 -22.45 13.04
C GLU A 78 2.57 -22.64 13.00
N SER A 79 3.09 -23.52 12.12
CA SER A 79 4.52 -23.70 11.94
C SER A 79 5.20 -22.41 11.47
N THR A 80 6.48 -22.26 11.77
CA THR A 80 7.29 -21.11 11.31
C THR A 80 7.22 -20.96 9.79
N LEU A 81 7.26 -22.07 9.06
CA LEU A 81 7.13 -22.08 7.61
C LEU A 81 5.73 -21.63 7.17
N GLY A 82 4.67 -22.10 7.79
CA GLY A 82 3.29 -21.66 7.51
C GLY A 82 3.10 -20.18 7.78
N ARG A 83 3.72 -19.65 8.84
CA ARG A 83 3.74 -18.21 9.14
C ARG A 83 4.49 -17.43 8.06
N LEU A 84 5.64 -17.92 7.59
CA LEU A 84 6.39 -17.30 6.49
C LEU A 84 5.52 -17.21 5.22
N VAL A 85 4.92 -18.31 4.79
CA VAL A 85 4.06 -18.35 3.60
C VAL A 85 2.93 -17.30 3.70
N ARG A 86 2.30 -17.18 4.87
CA ARG A 86 1.25 -16.16 5.11
C ARG A 86 1.77 -14.72 5.10
N ARG A 87 3.04 -14.48 5.44
CA ARG A 87 3.64 -13.13 5.41
C ARG A 87 4.03 -12.72 4.01
N VAL A 88 4.56 -13.64 3.22
CA VAL A 88 5.08 -13.35 1.88
C VAL A 88 4.02 -13.46 0.77
N THR A 89 2.85 -14.05 1.05
CA THR A 89 1.76 -14.18 0.08
C THR A 89 0.51 -13.40 0.50
N TYR A 90 -0.34 -13.06 -0.45
CA TYR A 90 -1.69 -12.55 -0.15
C TYR A 90 -2.58 -13.64 0.46
N GLY A 91 -2.39 -14.89 0.05
CA GLY A 91 -3.08 -16.05 0.58
C GLY A 91 -2.45 -17.32 0.03
N PRO A 92 -2.13 -18.29 0.88
CA PRO A 92 -1.50 -19.52 0.45
C PRO A 92 -2.46 -20.36 -0.40
N THR A 93 -1.88 -21.05 -1.38
CA THR A 93 -2.52 -22.09 -2.19
C THR A 93 -1.87 -23.45 -1.88
N VAL A 94 -2.50 -24.55 -2.30
CA VAL A 94 -1.90 -25.88 -2.16
C VAL A 94 -0.53 -25.95 -2.87
N ALA A 95 -0.43 -25.40 -4.08
CA ALA A 95 0.84 -25.36 -4.81
C ALA A 95 1.92 -24.57 -4.07
N GLU A 96 1.54 -23.44 -3.46
CA GLU A 96 2.45 -22.59 -2.70
C GLU A 96 2.96 -23.27 -1.42
N THR A 97 2.06 -23.91 -0.65
CA THR A 97 2.44 -24.66 0.55
C THR A 97 3.30 -25.85 0.23
N THR A 98 2.97 -26.62 -0.84
CA THR A 98 3.81 -27.74 -1.30
C THR A 98 5.22 -27.26 -1.66
N LYS A 99 5.36 -26.18 -2.43
CA LYS A 99 6.64 -25.59 -2.78
C LYS A 99 7.42 -25.14 -1.54
N ALA A 100 6.76 -24.48 -0.59
CA ALA A 100 7.38 -24.06 0.65
C ALA A 100 7.88 -25.25 1.48
N THR A 101 7.10 -26.31 1.58
CA THR A 101 7.50 -27.53 2.27
C THR A 101 8.73 -28.19 1.62
N GLN A 102 8.78 -28.23 0.27
CA GLN A 102 9.92 -28.79 -0.47
C GLN A 102 11.20 -27.99 -0.29
N LEU A 103 11.11 -26.65 -0.24
CA LEU A 103 12.26 -25.76 -0.16
C LEU A 103 12.70 -25.47 1.29
N GLY A 104 11.84 -25.69 2.26
CA GLY A 104 12.06 -25.27 3.64
C GLY A 104 12.03 -23.74 3.80
N PHE A 105 12.24 -23.27 5.03
CA PHE A 105 12.09 -21.85 5.39
C PHE A 105 13.01 -20.93 4.56
N GLN A 106 14.31 -21.14 4.64
CA GLN A 106 15.30 -20.28 3.94
C GLN A 106 15.20 -20.42 2.42
N GLY A 107 14.98 -21.66 1.92
CA GLY A 107 14.83 -21.91 0.50
C GLY A 107 13.61 -21.22 -0.08
N TYR A 108 12.46 -21.25 0.61
CA TYR A 108 11.25 -20.60 0.16
C TYR A 108 11.36 -19.07 0.21
N LEU A 109 11.94 -18.50 1.27
CA LEU A 109 12.18 -17.05 1.34
C LEU A 109 13.10 -16.61 0.20
N ASN A 110 14.20 -17.32 -0.04
CA ASN A 110 15.12 -17.02 -1.14
C ASN A 110 14.46 -17.18 -2.52
N TYR A 111 13.57 -18.16 -2.71
CA TYR A 111 12.79 -18.33 -3.93
C TYR A 111 11.95 -17.08 -4.20
N GLN A 112 11.21 -16.57 -3.22
CA GLN A 112 10.38 -15.39 -3.37
C GLN A 112 11.20 -14.09 -3.53
N LEU A 113 12.36 -13.95 -2.88
CA LEU A 113 13.26 -12.82 -3.05
C LEU A 113 13.93 -12.79 -4.44
N ASN A 114 14.13 -13.95 -5.06
CA ASN A 114 14.66 -14.07 -6.42
C ASN A 114 13.56 -14.09 -7.48
N TYR A 115 12.60 -13.19 -7.33
CA TYR A 115 11.37 -13.13 -8.13
C TYR A 115 11.58 -13.16 -9.65
N THR A 116 12.70 -12.63 -10.14
CA THR A 116 13.03 -12.62 -11.59
C THR A 116 13.28 -14.02 -12.15
N ARG A 117 13.59 -15.01 -11.29
CA ARG A 117 13.75 -16.43 -11.67
C ARG A 117 12.46 -17.22 -11.55
N ILE A 118 11.39 -16.62 -11.03
CA ILE A 118 10.07 -17.26 -10.98
C ILE A 118 9.41 -17.04 -12.33
N ASN A 119 9.05 -18.13 -13.00
CA ASN A 119 8.29 -18.04 -14.24
C ASN A 119 6.87 -17.50 -13.96
N ASP A 120 6.53 -16.39 -14.59
CA ASP A 120 5.25 -15.70 -14.46
C ASP A 120 4.69 -15.29 -15.84
N ASP A 121 5.23 -15.90 -16.92
CA ASP A 121 4.96 -15.54 -18.30
C ASP A 121 3.47 -15.61 -18.63
N ALA A 122 2.77 -16.62 -18.11
CA ALA A 122 1.33 -16.76 -18.32
C ALA A 122 0.54 -15.55 -17.78
N VAL A 123 0.93 -15.05 -16.61
CA VAL A 123 0.29 -13.87 -15.98
C VAL A 123 0.63 -12.61 -16.75
N GLU A 124 1.89 -12.37 -17.08
CA GLU A 124 2.30 -11.16 -17.79
C GLU A 124 1.77 -11.14 -19.25
N THR A 125 1.68 -12.29 -19.93
CA THR A 125 1.02 -12.40 -21.24
C THR A 125 -0.47 -12.06 -21.14
N ALA A 126 -1.16 -12.58 -20.13
CA ALA A 126 -2.56 -12.25 -19.90
C ALA A 126 -2.76 -10.76 -19.61
N VAL A 127 -1.85 -10.16 -18.84
CA VAL A 127 -1.89 -8.71 -18.54
C VAL A 127 -1.66 -7.89 -19.81
N ALA A 128 -0.65 -8.21 -20.60
CA ALA A 128 -0.36 -7.50 -21.85
C ALA A 128 -1.53 -7.57 -22.85
N SER A 129 -2.21 -8.72 -22.91
CA SER A 129 -3.37 -8.92 -23.79
C SER A 129 -4.63 -8.20 -23.33
N LYS A 130 -4.93 -8.26 -22.01
CA LYS A 130 -6.20 -7.74 -21.47
C LYS A 130 -6.16 -6.26 -21.14
N TRP A 131 -5.00 -5.73 -20.76
CA TRP A 131 -4.81 -4.35 -20.31
C TRP A 131 -3.64 -3.67 -21.04
N PRO A 132 -3.76 -3.50 -22.37
CA PRO A 132 -2.64 -3.03 -23.22
C PRO A 132 -2.23 -1.58 -22.93
N LEU A 133 -3.10 -0.75 -22.34
CA LEU A 133 -2.76 0.64 -22.00
C LEU A 133 -1.61 0.73 -21.00
N LEU A 134 -1.38 -0.29 -20.17
CA LEU A 134 -0.32 -0.27 -19.16
C LEU A 134 1.10 -0.24 -19.75
N ALA A 135 1.27 -0.63 -21.01
CA ALA A 135 2.54 -0.60 -21.72
C ALA A 135 2.73 0.68 -22.57
N GLN A 136 1.71 1.54 -22.64
CA GLN A 136 1.74 2.70 -23.52
C GLN A 136 2.55 3.86 -22.96
N SER A 137 2.96 4.76 -23.87
CA SER A 137 3.59 6.03 -23.51
C SER A 137 2.59 7.01 -22.89
N SER A 138 3.11 8.01 -22.17
CA SER A 138 2.29 9.06 -21.57
C SER A 138 1.44 9.83 -22.60
N ASP A 139 1.92 9.99 -23.84
CA ASP A 139 1.15 10.65 -24.91
C ASP A 139 -0.09 9.84 -25.33
N VAL A 140 0.07 8.53 -25.46
CA VAL A 140 -1.04 7.62 -25.77
C VAL A 140 -2.03 7.57 -24.60
N LEU A 141 -1.52 7.44 -23.36
CA LEU A 141 -2.35 7.41 -22.16
C LEU A 141 -3.14 8.72 -21.97
N PHE A 142 -2.53 9.87 -22.23
CA PHE A 142 -3.20 11.16 -22.19
C PHE A 142 -4.39 11.26 -23.16
N SER A 143 -4.25 10.66 -24.34
CA SER A 143 -5.27 10.67 -25.39
C SER A 143 -6.31 9.56 -25.24
N SER A 144 -6.12 8.64 -24.28
CA SER A 144 -7.02 7.53 -23.99
C SER A 144 -8.14 7.95 -23.04
N ASP A 145 -9.23 7.18 -23.01
CA ASP A 145 -10.31 7.38 -22.04
C ASP A 145 -9.79 7.19 -20.60
N ALA A 146 -9.96 8.20 -19.75
CA ALA A 146 -9.44 8.21 -18.39
C ALA A 146 -10.04 7.08 -17.53
N GLY A 147 -11.31 6.72 -17.74
CA GLY A 147 -11.96 5.61 -17.05
C GLY A 147 -11.34 4.26 -17.41
N GLN A 148 -11.03 4.06 -18.70
CA GLN A 148 -10.34 2.86 -19.16
C GLN A 148 -8.89 2.77 -18.63
N VAL A 149 -8.14 3.88 -18.62
CA VAL A 149 -6.78 3.92 -18.06
C VAL A 149 -6.82 3.51 -16.59
N ARG A 150 -7.75 4.08 -15.80
CA ARG A 150 -7.96 3.72 -14.40
C ARG A 150 -8.31 2.25 -14.22
N ALA A 151 -9.35 1.80 -14.92
CA ALA A 151 -9.83 0.42 -14.82
C ALA A 151 -8.72 -0.59 -15.14
N GLN A 152 -7.95 -0.36 -16.21
CA GLN A 152 -6.86 -1.24 -16.59
C GLN A 152 -5.76 -1.32 -15.52
N LEU A 153 -5.38 -0.20 -14.91
CA LEU A 153 -4.37 -0.20 -13.84
C LEU A 153 -4.87 -0.97 -12.61
N GLN A 154 -6.09 -0.70 -12.17
CA GLN A 154 -6.70 -1.35 -11.00
C GLN A 154 -6.89 -2.85 -11.22
N GLU A 155 -7.48 -3.24 -12.35
CA GLU A 155 -7.79 -4.64 -12.67
C GLU A 155 -6.52 -5.49 -12.83
N ALA A 156 -5.51 -4.98 -13.53
CA ALA A 156 -4.24 -5.68 -13.68
C ALA A 156 -3.50 -5.82 -12.35
N THR A 157 -3.62 -4.84 -11.46
CA THR A 157 -3.04 -4.91 -10.10
C THR A 157 -3.68 -6.04 -9.30
N ILE A 158 -5.02 -6.14 -9.31
CA ILE A 158 -5.74 -7.25 -8.65
C ILE A 158 -5.35 -8.59 -9.30
N TYR A 159 -5.32 -8.65 -10.63
CA TYR A 159 -5.01 -9.87 -11.37
C TYR A 159 -3.62 -10.41 -11.04
N ARG A 160 -2.60 -9.54 -11.07
CA ARG A 160 -1.23 -9.91 -10.69
C ARG A 160 -1.15 -10.37 -9.24
N ALA A 161 -1.77 -9.67 -8.30
CA ALA A 161 -1.79 -10.07 -6.90
C ALA A 161 -2.42 -11.45 -6.67
N ALA A 162 -3.47 -11.77 -7.42
CA ALA A 162 -4.20 -13.04 -7.30
C ALA A 162 -3.46 -14.22 -7.97
N PHE A 163 -2.97 -14.03 -9.18
CA PHE A 163 -2.54 -15.14 -10.03
C PHE A 163 -1.04 -15.27 -10.24
N SER A 164 -0.25 -14.22 -9.94
CA SER A 164 1.21 -14.29 -10.01
C SER A 164 1.80 -15.24 -8.98
N GLN A 165 2.87 -15.93 -9.36
CA GLN A 165 3.70 -16.71 -8.43
C GLN A 165 4.72 -15.83 -7.68
N ARG A 166 4.94 -14.59 -8.13
CA ARG A 166 5.86 -13.62 -7.53
C ARG A 166 5.21 -12.86 -6.38
N GLN A 167 4.71 -13.61 -5.38
CA GLN A 167 3.81 -13.09 -4.35
C GLN A 167 4.46 -12.01 -3.47
N LEU A 168 5.67 -12.25 -2.95
CA LEU A 168 6.39 -11.27 -2.14
C LEU A 168 6.67 -9.99 -2.93
N TYR A 169 7.02 -10.12 -4.21
CA TYR A 169 7.23 -8.96 -5.08
C TYR A 169 5.97 -8.09 -5.16
N HIS A 170 4.79 -8.68 -5.41
CA HIS A 170 3.54 -7.91 -5.49
C HIS A 170 3.12 -7.31 -4.14
N ARG A 171 3.41 -7.99 -3.03
CA ARG A 171 3.20 -7.43 -1.69
C ARG A 171 4.10 -6.22 -1.42
N MET A 172 5.33 -6.23 -1.94
CA MET A 172 6.22 -5.07 -1.83
C MET A 172 5.85 -3.96 -2.81
N VAL A 173 5.32 -4.28 -3.99
CA VAL A 173 4.72 -3.29 -4.90
C VAL A 173 3.57 -2.54 -4.21
N GLU A 174 2.67 -3.26 -3.53
CA GLU A 174 1.59 -2.63 -2.75
C GLU A 174 2.14 -1.74 -1.62
N PHE A 175 3.11 -2.25 -0.84
CA PHE A 175 3.73 -1.49 0.24
C PHE A 175 4.34 -0.16 -0.24
N TRP A 176 5.08 -0.19 -1.33
CA TRP A 176 5.71 1.00 -1.88
C TRP A 176 4.71 1.93 -2.57
N SER A 177 3.63 1.39 -3.17
CA SER A 177 2.52 2.19 -3.68
C SER A 177 1.79 2.96 -2.58
N ASP A 178 1.66 2.37 -1.38
CA ASP A 178 1.11 3.08 -0.21
C ASP A 178 2.14 4.06 0.40
N HIS A 179 3.44 3.73 0.35
CA HIS A 179 4.50 4.60 0.89
C HIS A 179 4.69 5.87 0.06
N PHE A 180 4.61 5.77 -1.26
CA PHE A 180 4.64 6.87 -2.23
C PHE A 180 3.23 7.09 -2.78
N ASN A 181 2.24 7.17 -1.90
CA ASN A 181 0.84 7.24 -2.32
C ASN A 181 0.55 8.44 -3.20
N GLN A 182 -0.24 8.20 -4.23
CA GLN A 182 -0.74 9.20 -5.16
C GLN A 182 -2.20 8.88 -5.48
N ASP A 183 -3.06 9.88 -5.34
CA ASP A 183 -4.46 9.75 -5.74
C ASP A 183 -4.59 9.84 -7.27
N MET A 184 -5.14 8.78 -7.87
CA MET A 184 -5.35 8.72 -9.31
C MET A 184 -6.38 9.74 -9.82
N ASP A 185 -7.27 10.25 -8.96
CA ASP A 185 -8.19 11.32 -9.33
C ASP A 185 -7.45 12.64 -9.58
N LYS A 186 -6.32 12.86 -8.87
CA LYS A 186 -5.47 14.05 -9.06
C LYS A 186 -4.49 13.90 -10.23
N VAL A 187 -3.83 12.76 -10.36
CA VAL A 187 -2.70 12.59 -11.30
C VAL A 187 -3.07 11.88 -12.61
N GLY A 188 -4.21 11.17 -12.63
CA GLY A 188 -4.73 10.52 -13.82
C GLY A 188 -3.77 9.50 -14.44
N TYR A 189 -3.60 9.59 -15.75
CA TYR A 189 -2.78 8.69 -16.55
C TYR A 189 -1.29 8.63 -16.16
N LEU A 190 -0.75 9.67 -15.54
CA LEU A 190 0.66 9.72 -15.11
C LEU A 190 0.99 8.61 -14.11
N LEU A 191 0.02 8.16 -13.32
CA LEU A 191 0.21 7.10 -12.35
C LEU A 191 0.58 5.76 -12.99
N VAL A 192 0.16 5.51 -14.25
CA VAL A 192 0.50 4.26 -14.96
C VAL A 192 2.01 4.15 -15.17
N ALA A 193 2.65 5.24 -15.62
CA ALA A 193 4.09 5.28 -15.79
C ALA A 193 4.82 5.18 -14.45
N ASP A 194 4.35 5.87 -13.41
CA ASP A 194 4.92 5.81 -12.06
C ASP A 194 4.88 4.38 -11.51
N MET A 195 3.72 3.73 -11.57
CA MET A 195 3.58 2.34 -11.13
C MET A 195 4.47 1.38 -11.90
N ARG A 196 4.68 1.60 -13.21
CA ARG A 196 5.52 0.75 -14.06
C ARG A 196 7.01 1.00 -13.83
N ASP A 197 7.44 2.25 -13.89
CA ASP A 197 8.84 2.64 -14.04
C ASP A 197 9.50 3.02 -12.70
N VAL A 198 8.70 3.34 -11.66
CA VAL A 198 9.17 3.63 -10.30
C VAL A 198 8.86 2.48 -9.36
N ILE A 199 7.58 2.28 -9.03
CA ILE A 199 7.20 1.36 -7.95
C ILE A 199 7.55 -0.09 -8.30
N ARG A 200 7.08 -0.61 -9.44
CA ARG A 200 7.31 -2.00 -9.81
C ARG A 200 8.78 -2.29 -10.13
N LYS A 201 9.46 -1.34 -10.75
CA LYS A 201 10.87 -1.48 -11.12
C LYS A 201 11.78 -1.61 -9.90
N HIS A 202 11.50 -0.88 -8.85
CA HIS A 202 12.39 -0.78 -7.68
C HIS A 202 11.88 -1.54 -6.43
N ALA A 203 10.71 -2.19 -6.48
CA ALA A 203 10.03 -2.80 -5.31
C ALA A 203 10.91 -3.77 -4.48
N LEU A 204 11.88 -4.45 -5.07
CA LEU A 204 12.87 -5.32 -4.42
C LEU A 204 14.31 -4.92 -4.79
N GLY A 205 14.55 -3.65 -5.13
CA GLY A 205 15.85 -3.05 -5.40
C GLY A 205 16.44 -2.39 -4.15
N LYS A 206 17.00 -1.19 -4.34
CA LYS A 206 17.48 -0.33 -3.26
C LYS A 206 16.52 0.84 -3.04
N PHE A 207 16.30 1.20 -1.77
CA PHE A 207 15.43 2.34 -1.43
C PHE A 207 15.94 3.68 -2.01
N PRO A 208 17.25 4.01 -1.98
CA PRO A 208 17.76 5.22 -2.64
C PRO A 208 17.39 5.34 -4.11
N ASP A 209 17.48 4.24 -4.87
CA ASP A 209 17.12 4.24 -6.29
C ASP A 209 15.64 4.50 -6.50
N MET A 210 14.80 3.96 -5.61
CA MET A 210 13.35 4.17 -5.65
C MET A 210 12.98 5.60 -5.28
N LEU A 211 13.57 6.18 -4.23
CA LEU A 211 13.33 7.57 -3.84
C LEU A 211 13.71 8.52 -4.97
N LYS A 212 14.88 8.31 -5.58
CA LYS A 212 15.33 9.12 -6.71
C LYS A 212 14.39 8.99 -7.91
N ALA A 213 13.98 7.77 -8.25
CA ALA A 213 13.01 7.56 -9.34
C ALA A 213 11.65 8.21 -9.04
N SER A 214 11.16 8.15 -7.80
CA SER A 214 9.95 8.82 -7.35
C SER A 214 10.08 10.34 -7.40
N ALA A 215 11.23 10.88 -7.00
CA ALA A 215 11.48 12.32 -7.03
C ALA A 215 11.51 12.90 -8.46
N HIS A 216 11.86 12.09 -9.45
CA HIS A 216 11.81 12.45 -10.86
C HIS A 216 10.48 12.06 -11.53
N SER A 217 9.56 11.44 -10.81
CA SER A 217 8.29 11.00 -11.40
C SER A 217 7.38 12.20 -11.71
N PRO A 218 6.96 12.38 -12.98
CA PRO A 218 5.97 13.39 -13.32
C PRO A 218 4.67 13.26 -12.52
N SER A 219 4.26 12.04 -12.21
CA SER A 219 3.08 11.78 -11.38
C SER A 219 3.25 12.35 -9.97
N MET A 220 4.38 12.09 -9.31
CA MET A 220 4.66 12.60 -7.96
C MET A 220 4.78 14.12 -7.94
N LEU A 221 5.47 14.72 -8.94
CA LEU A 221 5.57 16.16 -9.06
C LEU A 221 4.21 16.85 -9.26
N ALA A 222 3.31 16.22 -10.04
CA ALA A 222 1.95 16.70 -10.21
C ALA A 222 1.12 16.52 -8.94
N TYR A 223 1.25 15.37 -8.27
CA TYR A 223 0.50 15.05 -7.06
C TYR A 223 0.79 16.03 -5.91
N LEU A 224 2.04 16.39 -5.70
CA LEU A 224 2.46 17.28 -4.61
C LEU A 224 2.69 18.72 -5.06
N ASP A 225 2.11 19.11 -6.20
CA ASP A 225 2.07 20.49 -6.74
C ASP A 225 3.48 21.09 -7.01
N GLN A 226 4.50 20.26 -7.13
CA GLN A 226 5.88 20.69 -7.41
C GLN A 226 6.00 21.40 -8.76
N THR A 227 5.15 21.07 -9.72
CA THR A 227 5.10 21.75 -11.02
C THR A 227 4.78 23.24 -10.95
N GLN A 228 4.25 23.70 -9.80
CA GLN A 228 3.93 25.10 -9.54
C GLN A 228 5.07 25.83 -8.80
N SER A 229 6.09 25.09 -8.32
CA SER A 229 7.20 25.64 -7.53
C SER A 229 8.17 26.45 -8.39
N ARG A 230 8.47 27.69 -7.96
CA ARG A 230 9.35 28.64 -8.67
C ARG A 230 10.23 29.38 -7.68
N ASN A 231 11.34 29.94 -8.14
CA ASN A 231 12.26 30.76 -7.33
C ASN A 231 11.58 31.96 -6.63
N THR A 232 10.52 32.52 -7.23
CA THR A 232 9.73 33.61 -6.65
C THR A 232 8.65 33.15 -5.68
N ALA A 233 8.27 31.87 -5.73
CA ALA A 233 7.23 31.25 -4.90
C ALA A 233 7.51 29.74 -4.75
N PRO A 234 8.51 29.35 -3.93
CA PRO A 234 8.81 27.94 -3.69
C PRO A 234 7.64 27.23 -3.00
N ASN A 235 7.19 26.12 -3.59
CA ASN A 235 6.11 25.32 -3.02
C ASN A 235 6.67 24.30 -2.01
N GLN A 236 6.22 24.40 -0.75
CA GLN A 236 6.72 23.57 0.33
C GLN A 236 6.01 22.19 0.44
N ASN A 237 4.95 21.94 -0.32
CA ASN A 237 4.18 20.70 -0.18
C ASN A 237 5.07 19.49 -0.45
N TYR A 238 5.71 19.43 -1.62
CA TYR A 238 6.59 18.32 -1.96
C TYR A 238 7.80 18.22 -1.02
N ALA A 239 8.44 19.35 -0.70
CA ALA A 239 9.56 19.36 0.22
C ALA A 239 9.20 18.82 1.61
N ARG A 240 8.01 19.10 2.09
CA ARG A 240 7.50 18.56 3.36
C ARG A 240 7.29 17.06 3.27
N GLU A 241 6.55 16.59 2.27
CA GLU A 241 6.20 15.18 2.17
C GLU A 241 7.39 14.27 1.90
N ILE A 242 8.39 14.73 1.14
CA ILE A 242 9.61 13.94 0.94
C ILE A 242 10.42 13.76 2.23
N MET A 243 10.42 14.76 3.12
CA MET A 243 11.05 14.65 4.44
C MET A 243 10.17 13.86 5.41
N GLU A 244 8.90 14.20 5.52
CA GLU A 244 7.99 13.69 6.53
C GLU A 244 7.52 12.25 6.25
N LEU A 245 7.09 11.96 5.01
CA LEU A 245 6.45 10.70 4.68
C LEU A 245 7.34 9.74 3.89
N HIS A 246 8.24 10.29 3.06
CA HIS A 246 9.05 9.42 2.20
C HIS A 246 10.40 9.06 2.81
N THR A 247 10.97 9.87 3.73
CA THR A 247 12.32 9.63 4.26
C THR A 247 12.41 9.69 5.79
N LEU A 248 12.48 10.88 6.39
CA LEU A 248 12.88 11.07 7.79
C LEU A 248 11.81 10.64 8.81
N GLY A 249 10.53 10.71 8.43
CA GLY A 249 9.40 10.59 9.35
C GLY A 249 9.07 11.93 10.03
N VAL A 250 7.85 12.02 10.62
CA VAL A 250 7.35 13.25 11.28
C VAL A 250 8.32 13.76 12.37
N ASP A 251 8.92 12.84 13.13
CA ASP A 251 9.86 13.14 14.21
C ASP A 251 11.33 13.00 13.75
N GLY A 252 11.59 13.20 12.46
CA GLY A 252 12.88 12.94 11.83
C GLY A 252 14.02 13.87 12.17
N GLY A 253 13.76 14.95 12.96
CA GLY A 253 14.77 15.89 13.42
C GLY A 253 15.01 17.08 12.48
N TYR A 254 14.16 17.27 11.46
CA TYR A 254 14.17 18.44 10.58
C TYR A 254 13.31 19.59 11.15
N THR A 255 13.57 20.78 10.69
CA THR A 255 12.87 22.01 11.07
C THR A 255 12.00 22.54 9.92
N GLN A 256 11.15 23.53 10.22
CA GLN A 256 10.41 24.25 9.17
C GLN A 256 11.33 25.00 8.22
N ASP A 257 12.49 25.48 8.69
CA ASP A 257 13.49 26.12 7.85
C ASP A 257 14.16 25.13 6.88
N ASP A 258 14.36 23.86 7.31
CA ASP A 258 14.82 22.80 6.42
C ASP A 258 13.80 22.51 5.31
N VAL A 259 12.50 22.49 5.63
CA VAL A 259 11.43 22.33 4.62
C VAL A 259 11.45 23.51 3.64
N ALA A 260 11.61 24.74 4.14
CA ALA A 260 11.71 25.92 3.29
C ALA A 260 12.98 25.88 2.41
N ALA A 261 14.12 25.46 2.97
CA ALA A 261 15.35 25.30 2.21
C ALA A 261 15.22 24.23 1.11
N LEU A 262 14.65 23.05 1.43
CA LEU A 262 14.44 22.00 0.44
C LEU A 262 13.47 22.44 -0.67
N SER A 263 12.42 23.20 -0.34
CA SER A 263 11.49 23.71 -1.35
C SER A 263 12.19 24.62 -2.37
N ARG A 264 13.19 25.42 -1.92
CA ARG A 264 14.02 26.24 -2.78
C ARG A 264 14.99 25.42 -3.63
N VAL A 265 15.58 24.38 -3.05
CA VAL A 265 16.43 23.40 -3.76
C VAL A 265 15.69 22.75 -4.92
N LEU A 266 14.42 22.36 -4.70
CA LEU A 266 13.62 21.65 -5.70
C LEU A 266 12.97 22.58 -6.74
N THR A 267 13.10 23.90 -6.63
CA THR A 267 12.64 24.80 -7.69
C THR A 267 13.32 24.46 -9.01
N GLY A 268 12.60 24.58 -10.11
CA GLY A 268 13.10 24.14 -11.43
C GLY A 268 12.75 22.69 -11.80
N TRP A 269 12.48 21.81 -10.81
CA TRP A 269 12.01 20.46 -11.06
C TRP A 269 10.55 20.51 -11.51
N THR A 270 10.28 20.13 -12.76
CA THR A 270 8.95 20.29 -13.34
C THR A 270 8.68 19.26 -14.44
N ILE A 271 7.55 19.39 -15.11
CA ILE A 271 7.10 18.51 -16.18
C ILE A 271 7.06 19.30 -17.51
N GLN A 272 7.52 18.66 -18.58
CA GLN A 272 7.35 19.13 -19.93
C GLN A 272 6.52 18.14 -20.75
N GLY A 273 5.63 18.65 -21.62
CA GLY A 273 4.77 17.83 -22.45
C GLY A 273 3.78 17.00 -21.65
N ARG A 274 3.62 15.74 -22.03
CA ARG A 274 2.65 14.81 -21.46
C ARG A 274 3.21 13.89 -20.35
N GLY A 275 4.29 14.28 -19.68
CA GLY A 275 4.83 13.49 -18.57
C GLY A 275 6.33 13.23 -18.69
N ASN A 276 7.10 14.21 -19.16
CA ASN A 276 8.55 14.16 -19.15
C ASN A 276 9.08 15.02 -18.01
N PHE A 277 9.85 14.44 -17.10
CA PHE A 277 10.59 15.21 -16.11
C PHE A 277 11.62 16.09 -16.77
N VAL A 278 11.69 17.36 -16.36
CA VAL A 278 12.74 18.31 -16.80
C VAL A 278 13.16 19.19 -15.63
N PHE A 279 14.42 19.63 -15.66
CA PHE A 279 14.90 20.72 -14.84
C PHE A 279 14.87 22.01 -15.67
N ASN A 280 14.20 23.06 -15.16
CA ASN A 280 14.13 24.37 -15.77
C ASN A 280 14.97 25.37 -14.98
N PRO A 281 16.19 25.70 -15.42
CA PRO A 281 17.08 26.60 -14.70
C PRO A 281 16.58 28.05 -14.58
N ALA A 282 15.63 28.46 -15.45
CA ALA A 282 15.08 29.84 -15.42
C ALA A 282 14.16 30.10 -14.21
N ILE A 283 13.62 29.05 -13.62
CA ILE A 283 12.73 29.16 -12.45
C ILE A 283 13.35 28.52 -11.17
N HIS A 284 14.65 28.21 -11.22
CA HIS A 284 15.40 27.71 -10.08
C HIS A 284 15.90 28.82 -9.17
N ASP A 285 15.90 28.59 -7.85
CA ASP A 285 16.48 29.47 -6.85
C ASP A 285 17.98 29.21 -6.72
N TRP A 286 18.78 30.08 -7.23
CA TRP A 286 20.26 30.03 -7.24
C TRP A 286 20.93 30.60 -5.97
N THR A 287 20.17 31.08 -5.00
CA THR A 287 20.73 31.63 -3.76
C THR A 287 21.22 30.51 -2.84
N ALA A 288 22.15 30.83 -1.92
CA ALA A 288 22.63 29.85 -0.95
C ALA A 288 21.50 29.27 -0.08
N LYS A 289 21.59 27.98 0.26
CA LYS A 289 20.60 27.25 1.04
C LYS A 289 21.30 26.35 2.06
N THR A 290 20.76 26.23 3.25
CA THR A 290 21.24 25.26 4.25
C THR A 290 20.10 24.31 4.63
N LEU A 291 20.36 23.01 4.54
CA LEU A 291 19.41 21.94 4.83
C LEU A 291 20.09 20.89 5.70
N LEU A 292 19.51 20.58 6.87
CA LEU A 292 20.04 19.58 7.82
C LEU A 292 21.54 19.79 8.12
N GLY A 293 21.97 21.06 8.25
CA GLY A 293 23.36 21.42 8.52
C GLY A 293 24.29 21.40 7.31
N VAL A 294 23.83 21.00 6.13
CA VAL A 294 24.61 21.02 4.88
C VAL A 294 24.28 22.28 4.08
N THR A 295 25.29 23.05 3.73
CA THR A 295 25.15 24.29 2.94
C THR A 295 25.42 24.02 1.47
N ILE A 296 24.47 24.37 0.63
CA ILE A 296 24.63 24.52 -0.82
C ILE A 296 25.02 25.99 -1.08
N PRO A 297 26.17 26.26 -1.65
CA PRO A 297 26.60 27.63 -1.95
C PRO A 297 25.71 28.24 -3.03
N ALA A 298 25.72 29.58 -3.10
CA ALA A 298 25.01 30.28 -4.18
C ALA A 298 25.58 29.87 -5.55
N GLY A 299 24.69 29.53 -6.44
CA GLY A 299 24.97 29.20 -7.84
C GLY A 299 24.68 30.40 -8.78
N SER A 300 24.61 30.08 -10.06
CA SER A 300 24.29 31.06 -11.10
C SER A 300 23.47 30.41 -12.21
N PRO A 301 22.53 31.12 -12.86
CA PRO A 301 21.82 30.61 -14.04
C PRO A 301 22.73 30.11 -15.16
N SER A 302 24.00 30.58 -15.22
CA SER A 302 24.99 30.09 -16.18
C SER A 302 25.36 28.61 -16.02
N LEU A 303 25.10 27.99 -14.84
CA LEU A 303 25.25 26.56 -14.62
C LEU A 303 24.23 25.75 -15.42
N GLY A 304 23.12 26.35 -15.86
CA GLY A 304 22.12 25.70 -16.70
C GLY A 304 21.58 24.38 -16.06
N GLN A 305 21.65 23.30 -16.81
CA GLN A 305 21.15 21.98 -16.36
C GLN A 305 21.89 21.41 -15.14
N ALA A 306 23.12 21.87 -14.86
CA ALA A 306 23.87 21.41 -13.69
C ALA A 306 23.21 21.79 -12.34
N GLY A 307 22.30 22.76 -12.33
CA GLY A 307 21.50 23.10 -11.14
C GLY A 307 20.67 21.96 -10.58
N ILE A 308 20.32 20.95 -11.40
CA ILE A 308 19.65 19.74 -10.93
C ILE A 308 20.44 19.02 -9.82
N ASN A 309 21.76 19.15 -9.82
CA ASN A 309 22.64 18.47 -8.87
C ASN A 309 22.40 18.94 -7.42
N GLU A 310 21.85 20.11 -7.18
CA GLU A 310 21.46 20.56 -5.83
C GLU A 310 20.38 19.60 -5.25
N GLY A 311 19.36 19.29 -6.03
CA GLY A 311 18.32 18.34 -5.64
C GLY A 311 18.86 16.94 -5.48
N GLU A 312 19.71 16.47 -6.40
CA GLU A 312 20.33 15.15 -6.32
C GLU A 312 21.19 14.97 -5.05
N GLN A 313 21.98 16.00 -4.70
CA GLN A 313 22.76 16.01 -3.48
C GLN A 313 21.87 15.94 -2.22
N MET A 314 20.72 16.62 -2.23
CA MET A 314 19.80 16.60 -1.10
C MET A 314 19.07 15.26 -0.99
N LEU A 315 18.72 14.62 -2.09
CA LEU A 315 18.19 13.24 -2.06
C LEU A 315 19.20 12.27 -1.44
N GLU A 316 20.49 12.41 -1.80
CA GLU A 316 21.56 11.59 -1.22
C GLU A 316 21.72 11.84 0.29
N LEU A 317 21.62 13.11 0.73
CA LEU A 317 21.61 13.46 2.15
C LEU A 317 20.44 12.79 2.89
N LEU A 318 19.24 12.85 2.33
CA LEU A 318 18.03 12.29 2.94
C LEU A 318 18.10 10.77 3.06
N VAL A 319 18.57 10.04 2.03
CA VAL A 319 18.64 8.56 2.09
C VAL A 319 19.69 8.06 3.09
N ASN A 320 20.76 8.83 3.28
CA ASN A 320 21.84 8.50 4.22
C ASN A 320 21.56 8.97 5.66
N HIS A 321 20.50 9.75 5.88
CA HIS A 321 20.17 10.26 7.21
C HIS A 321 19.78 9.11 8.16
N PRO A 322 20.24 9.14 9.43
CA PRO A 322 19.92 8.09 10.41
C PRO A 322 18.41 7.88 10.62
N SER A 323 17.63 8.96 10.58
CA SER A 323 16.16 8.89 10.74
C SER A 323 15.51 8.16 9.59
N THR A 324 16.01 8.28 8.35
CA THR A 324 15.51 7.53 7.18
C THR A 324 15.69 6.02 7.38
N ALA A 325 16.89 5.60 7.80
CA ALA A 325 17.14 4.18 8.08
C ALA A 325 16.16 3.63 9.11
N ARG A 326 15.85 4.38 10.17
CA ARG A 326 14.90 3.99 11.22
C ARG A 326 13.47 4.00 10.72
N TYR A 327 13.06 5.05 10.04
CA TYR A 327 11.68 5.22 9.56
C TYR A 327 11.30 4.14 8.55
N ILE A 328 12.13 3.89 7.54
CA ILE A 328 11.90 2.84 6.55
C ILE A 328 11.90 1.46 7.21
N SER A 329 12.83 1.20 8.15
CA SER A 329 12.85 -0.05 8.91
C SER A 329 11.59 -0.27 9.72
N THR A 330 11.08 0.78 10.38
CA THR A 330 9.83 0.73 11.15
C THR A 330 8.64 0.39 10.25
N LYS A 331 8.48 1.08 9.12
CA LYS A 331 7.40 0.80 8.15
C LYS A 331 7.47 -0.62 7.60
N MET A 332 8.66 -1.11 7.23
CA MET A 332 8.83 -2.48 6.73
C MET A 332 8.56 -3.54 7.81
N LEU A 333 8.97 -3.32 9.05
CA LEU A 333 8.64 -4.19 10.19
C LEU A 333 7.14 -4.22 10.43
N MET A 334 6.49 -3.06 10.39
CA MET A 334 5.03 -2.97 10.52
C MET A 334 4.33 -3.74 9.40
N TRP A 335 4.79 -3.65 8.18
CA TRP A 335 4.20 -4.34 7.03
C TRP A 335 4.38 -5.85 7.08
N LEU A 336 5.59 -6.32 7.38
CA LEU A 336 5.97 -7.73 7.22
C LEU A 336 5.87 -8.55 8.51
N LEU A 337 6.04 -7.95 9.70
CA LEU A 337 6.20 -8.69 10.93
C LEU A 337 5.13 -8.37 11.98
N THR A 338 5.10 -7.15 12.50
CA THR A 338 4.29 -6.78 13.68
C THR A 338 3.80 -5.33 13.58
N PRO A 339 2.57 -5.01 13.99
CA PRO A 339 2.08 -3.63 13.99
C PRO A 339 2.83 -2.74 14.99
N THR A 340 3.50 -3.32 15.99
CA THR A 340 4.23 -2.61 17.05
C THR A 340 5.65 -3.16 17.18
N PRO A 341 6.57 -2.78 16.26
CA PRO A 341 7.95 -3.24 16.35
C PRO A 341 8.66 -2.66 17.59
N THR A 342 9.51 -3.47 18.21
CA THR A 342 10.33 -3.03 19.35
C THR A 342 11.50 -2.19 18.88
N GLU A 343 12.06 -1.39 19.78
CA GLU A 343 13.25 -0.58 19.50
C GLU A 343 14.44 -1.45 19.06
N THR A 344 14.61 -2.62 19.65
CA THR A 344 15.64 -3.61 19.26
C THR A 344 15.46 -4.06 17.80
N GLN A 345 14.22 -4.35 17.38
CA GLN A 345 13.92 -4.73 16.00
C GLN A 345 14.19 -3.58 15.04
N ILE A 346 13.74 -2.37 15.37
CA ILE A 346 13.97 -1.18 14.54
C ILE A 346 15.46 -0.92 14.36
N SER A 347 16.23 -0.91 15.45
CA SER A 347 17.68 -0.67 15.41
C SER A 347 18.43 -1.74 14.63
N ALA A 348 18.04 -3.01 14.76
CA ALA A 348 18.63 -4.11 13.99
C ALA A 348 18.42 -3.93 12.48
N ILE A 349 17.20 -3.63 12.04
CA ILE A 349 16.92 -3.45 10.60
C ILE A 349 17.49 -2.15 10.06
N ALA A 350 17.51 -1.07 10.87
CA ALA A 350 18.20 0.18 10.50
C ALA A 350 19.70 -0.01 10.30
N SER A 351 20.32 -0.91 11.06
CA SER A 351 21.73 -1.31 10.86
C SER A 351 21.92 -2.05 9.55
N VAL A 352 20.99 -2.95 9.17
CA VAL A 352 21.01 -3.61 7.85
C VAL A 352 20.83 -2.59 6.73
N TYR A 353 19.90 -1.63 6.87
CA TYR A 353 19.72 -0.54 5.90
C TYR A 353 21.04 0.19 5.65
N LYS A 354 21.71 0.63 6.71
CA LYS A 354 22.98 1.37 6.63
C LYS A 354 24.09 0.52 6.00
N ALA A 355 24.23 -0.74 6.43
CA ALA A 355 25.30 -1.64 5.96
C ALA A 355 25.14 -2.03 4.48
N THR A 356 23.92 -2.03 3.94
CA THR A 356 23.62 -2.49 2.57
C THR A 356 23.26 -1.33 1.62
N GLY A 357 23.25 -0.09 2.11
CA GLY A 357 22.81 1.07 1.34
C GLY A 357 21.32 0.96 0.97
N GLY A 358 20.48 0.53 1.90
CA GLY A 358 19.03 0.43 1.73
C GLY A 358 18.57 -0.72 0.83
N ASP A 359 19.32 -1.82 0.74
CA ASP A 359 18.91 -3.02 -0.04
C ASP A 359 17.67 -3.67 0.58
N ILE A 360 16.55 -3.58 -0.14
CA ILE A 360 15.23 -4.02 0.33
C ILE A 360 15.21 -5.54 0.58
N LYS A 361 15.86 -6.34 -0.26
CA LYS A 361 15.90 -7.81 -0.09
C LYS A 361 16.64 -8.20 1.18
N SER A 362 17.74 -7.53 1.49
CA SER A 362 18.51 -7.75 2.71
C SER A 362 17.70 -7.39 3.96
N MET A 363 16.96 -6.28 3.92
CA MET A 363 16.07 -5.90 5.01
C MET A 363 14.93 -6.92 5.20
N ILE A 364 14.29 -7.38 4.13
CA ILE A 364 13.22 -8.41 4.19
C ILE A 364 13.78 -9.70 4.80
N ARG A 365 14.97 -10.14 4.39
CA ARG A 365 15.61 -11.35 4.93
C ARG A 365 15.90 -11.22 6.42
N ALA A 366 16.31 -10.04 6.87
CA ALA A 366 16.55 -9.76 8.29
C ALA A 366 15.26 -9.67 9.11
N ILE A 367 14.16 -9.18 8.52
CA ILE A 367 12.84 -9.09 9.17
C ILE A 367 12.18 -10.46 9.30
N LEU A 368 12.15 -11.23 8.22
CA LEU A 368 11.49 -12.53 8.16
C LEU A 368 12.47 -13.65 8.54
N ASN A 369 12.89 -13.66 9.80
CA ASN A 369 13.79 -14.67 10.37
C ASN A 369 13.06 -15.67 11.26
N ASP A 370 13.72 -16.74 11.61
CA ASP A 370 13.19 -17.85 12.40
C ASP A 370 13.10 -17.56 13.91
N ALA A 371 13.70 -16.47 14.38
CA ALA A 371 13.59 -16.03 15.77
C ALA A 371 12.35 -15.12 16.00
N TRP A 372 12.08 -14.20 15.09
CA TRP A 372 11.01 -13.22 15.26
C TRP A 372 9.65 -13.70 14.73
N LEU A 373 9.66 -14.43 13.62
CA LEU A 373 8.43 -14.82 12.95
C LEU A 373 7.53 -15.78 13.77
N PRO A 374 8.04 -16.75 14.55
CA PRO A 374 7.21 -17.64 15.37
C PRO A 374 6.42 -16.92 16.46
N VAL A 375 6.97 -15.84 17.00
CA VAL A 375 6.35 -15.06 18.11
C VAL A 375 5.61 -13.82 17.61
N ALA A 376 5.67 -13.53 16.30
CA ALA A 376 4.98 -12.38 15.72
C ALA A 376 3.46 -12.54 15.80
N PRO A 377 2.70 -11.47 16.13
CA PRO A 377 1.25 -11.53 16.18
C PRO A 377 0.64 -11.78 14.80
N MET A 378 -0.58 -12.29 14.78
CA MET A 378 -1.34 -12.38 13.53
C MET A 378 -1.63 -10.98 12.99
N LYS A 379 -1.45 -10.79 11.68
CA LYS A 379 -1.82 -9.53 11.02
C LYS A 379 -3.24 -9.59 10.49
N LEU A 380 -3.99 -8.51 10.70
CA LEU A 380 -5.28 -8.31 10.05
C LEU A 380 -5.06 -8.24 8.53
N ARG A 381 -5.95 -8.89 7.80
CA ARG A 381 -6.03 -8.72 6.35
C ARG A 381 -6.85 -7.49 6.02
N ARG A 382 -6.23 -6.49 5.41
CA ARG A 382 -6.92 -5.35 4.79
C ARG A 382 -7.91 -5.86 3.73
N PRO A 383 -8.90 -5.05 3.30
CA PRO A 383 -9.86 -5.48 2.28
C PRO A 383 -9.22 -6.06 1.02
N PHE A 384 -8.17 -5.42 0.49
CA PHE A 384 -7.44 -5.92 -0.68
C PHE A 384 -6.83 -7.30 -0.42
N HIS A 385 -6.17 -7.50 0.75
CA HIS A 385 -5.62 -8.80 1.11
C HIS A 385 -6.68 -9.89 1.29
N PHE A 386 -7.83 -9.52 1.85
CA PHE A 386 -8.96 -10.45 2.03
C PHE A 386 -9.53 -10.89 0.67
N LEU A 387 -9.77 -9.92 -0.22
CA LEU A 387 -10.31 -10.17 -1.56
C LEU A 387 -9.34 -11.06 -2.37
N VAL A 388 -8.06 -10.68 -2.43
CA VAL A 388 -7.05 -11.45 -3.18
C VAL A 388 -6.84 -12.85 -2.59
N ALA A 389 -6.84 -12.98 -1.25
CA ALA A 389 -6.77 -14.30 -0.59
C ALA A 389 -7.92 -15.21 -1.00
N SER A 390 -9.13 -14.68 -1.11
CA SER A 390 -10.30 -15.43 -1.54
C SER A 390 -10.18 -15.90 -2.99
N LEU A 391 -9.73 -15.05 -3.90
CA LEU A 391 -9.45 -15.42 -5.29
C LEU A 391 -8.40 -16.53 -5.38
N ARG A 392 -7.33 -16.43 -4.60
CA ARG A 392 -6.26 -17.44 -4.57
C ARG A 392 -6.73 -18.79 -4.02
N SER A 393 -7.55 -18.77 -2.97
CA SER A 393 -8.03 -20.03 -2.33
C SER A 393 -9.09 -20.74 -3.14
N THR A 394 -9.95 -20.01 -3.85
CA THR A 394 -11.04 -20.57 -4.64
C THR A 394 -10.66 -20.82 -6.10
N ASN A 395 -9.62 -20.14 -6.59
CA ASN A 395 -9.15 -20.17 -7.99
C ASN A 395 -10.32 -20.14 -9.00
N PRO A 396 -11.18 -19.11 -8.95
CA PRO A 396 -12.35 -19.02 -9.80
C PRO A 396 -11.97 -18.74 -11.24
N THR A 397 -12.83 -19.12 -12.18
CA THR A 397 -12.70 -18.67 -13.57
C THR A 397 -13.14 -17.22 -13.65
N VAL A 398 -12.17 -16.29 -13.76
CA VAL A 398 -12.44 -14.86 -13.83
C VAL A 398 -12.47 -14.42 -15.31
N THR A 399 -13.66 -14.10 -15.80
CA THR A 399 -13.85 -13.59 -17.16
C THR A 399 -13.67 -12.09 -17.26
N THR A 400 -14.01 -11.36 -16.19
CA THR A 400 -13.80 -9.90 -16.06
C THR A 400 -13.37 -9.54 -14.65
N MET A 401 -12.43 -8.60 -14.55
CA MET A 401 -11.98 -8.06 -13.26
C MET A 401 -12.83 -6.88 -12.78
N THR A 402 -13.70 -6.35 -13.62
CA THR A 402 -14.54 -5.18 -13.29
C THR A 402 -15.42 -5.43 -12.07
N THR A 403 -16.08 -6.60 -12.02
CA THR A 403 -16.90 -6.98 -10.85
C THR A 403 -16.05 -7.10 -9.59
N ILE A 404 -14.87 -7.69 -9.70
CA ILE A 404 -13.94 -7.87 -8.56
C ILE A 404 -13.43 -6.51 -8.06
N ASN A 405 -13.07 -5.62 -8.96
CA ASN A 405 -12.66 -4.25 -8.63
C ASN A 405 -13.81 -3.47 -7.93
N GLY A 406 -15.05 -3.60 -8.44
CA GLY A 406 -16.24 -3.04 -7.80
C GLY A 406 -16.46 -3.56 -6.38
N GLN A 407 -16.20 -4.86 -6.13
CA GLN A 407 -16.28 -5.41 -4.77
C GLN A 407 -15.20 -4.85 -3.84
N LEU A 408 -14.00 -4.57 -4.35
CA LEU A 408 -12.95 -3.93 -3.55
C LEU A 408 -13.34 -2.50 -3.13
N ASN A 409 -13.96 -1.74 -4.04
CA ASN A 409 -14.50 -0.41 -3.73
C ASN A 409 -15.59 -0.50 -2.64
N ASN A 410 -16.49 -1.48 -2.73
CA ASN A 410 -17.53 -1.72 -1.71
C ASN A 410 -16.92 -2.15 -0.35
N LEU A 411 -15.74 -2.77 -0.36
CA LEU A 411 -14.97 -3.09 0.83
C LEU A 411 -14.23 -1.87 1.41
N GLY A 412 -14.32 -0.70 0.77
CA GLY A 412 -13.74 0.56 1.24
C GLY A 412 -12.25 0.73 0.97
N GLN A 413 -11.65 -0.09 0.09
CA GLN A 413 -10.25 0.05 -0.31
C GLN A 413 -10.14 0.07 -1.85
N GLY A 414 -10.62 1.16 -2.47
CA GLY A 414 -10.40 1.38 -3.89
C GLY A 414 -8.91 1.55 -4.19
N LEU A 415 -8.37 0.82 -5.17
CA LEU A 415 -6.94 0.97 -5.51
C LEU A 415 -6.67 2.37 -6.07
N PHE A 416 -5.58 2.99 -5.60
CA PHE A 416 -5.12 4.32 -6.05
C PHE A 416 -6.15 5.44 -5.83
N ALA A 417 -7.00 5.30 -4.80
CA ALA A 417 -8.09 6.23 -4.46
C ALA A 417 -7.96 6.77 -3.03
N TRP A 418 -6.79 6.74 -2.45
CA TRP A 418 -6.49 7.38 -1.17
C TRP A 418 -5.97 8.79 -1.43
N ASP A 419 -6.70 9.80 -0.93
CA ASP A 419 -6.52 11.20 -1.30
C ASP A 419 -5.31 11.89 -0.63
N THR A 420 -4.82 11.33 0.49
CA THR A 420 -3.70 11.91 1.23
C THR A 420 -2.39 11.17 0.98
N PRO A 421 -1.22 11.82 1.05
CA PRO A 421 0.07 11.24 0.67
C PRO A 421 0.60 10.16 1.62
N ASP A 422 -0.02 9.96 2.79
CA ASP A 422 0.37 8.95 3.79
C ASP A 422 -0.02 7.51 3.45
N GLY A 423 -0.91 7.32 2.46
CA GLY A 423 -1.37 6.01 1.98
C GLY A 423 -2.35 5.30 2.91
N TYR A 424 -2.88 4.16 2.47
CA TYR A 424 -3.85 3.38 3.24
C TYR A 424 -3.30 2.92 4.59
N PRO A 425 -4.01 3.15 5.71
CA PRO A 425 -3.54 2.75 7.03
C PRO A 425 -3.45 1.22 7.18
N ASP A 426 -2.31 0.73 7.71
CA ASP A 426 -2.11 -0.70 8.06
C ASP A 426 -2.45 -0.90 9.56
N LYS A 427 -3.63 -0.44 9.99
CA LYS A 427 -4.12 -0.49 11.36
C LYS A 427 -5.46 -1.22 11.44
N ILE A 428 -5.60 -2.10 12.43
CA ILE A 428 -6.82 -2.90 12.64
C ILE A 428 -8.04 -2.02 12.91
N GLU A 429 -7.86 -0.93 13.65
CA GLU A 429 -8.92 -0.03 14.06
C GLU A 429 -9.63 0.60 12.86
N TYR A 430 -8.88 0.88 11.79
CA TYR A 430 -9.44 1.44 10.57
C TYR A 430 -10.33 0.45 9.82
N TRP A 431 -9.94 -0.84 9.80
CA TRP A 431 -10.59 -1.87 9.00
C TRP A 431 -11.57 -2.77 9.77
N ALA A 432 -11.64 -2.65 11.11
CA ALA A 432 -12.47 -3.53 11.95
C ALA A 432 -13.98 -3.40 11.67
N GLY A 433 -14.45 -2.21 11.27
CA GLY A 433 -15.87 -1.97 10.96
C GLY A 433 -16.38 -2.61 9.67
N ASN A 434 -15.51 -3.21 8.85
CA ASN A 434 -15.82 -3.67 7.49
C ASN A 434 -16.39 -5.11 7.40
N ILE A 435 -17.16 -5.55 8.42
CA ILE A 435 -17.67 -6.93 8.49
C ILE A 435 -18.75 -7.17 7.44
N VAL A 436 -19.77 -6.31 7.34
CA VAL A 436 -20.91 -6.49 6.44
C VAL A 436 -20.49 -6.54 4.96
N PRO A 437 -19.65 -5.61 4.45
CA PRO A 437 -19.13 -5.72 3.09
C PRO A 437 -18.35 -7.01 2.83
N ARG A 438 -17.60 -7.54 3.82
CA ARG A 438 -16.87 -8.82 3.69
C ARG A 438 -17.82 -10.01 3.52
N TRP A 439 -18.95 -10.02 4.22
CA TRP A 439 -19.98 -11.05 4.05
C TRP A 439 -20.64 -10.98 2.67
N GLY A 440 -20.96 -9.77 2.20
CA GLY A 440 -21.47 -9.55 0.84
C GLY A 440 -20.50 -10.08 -0.22
N TYR A 441 -19.23 -9.76 -0.09
CA TYR A 441 -18.20 -10.30 -0.99
C TYR A 441 -18.07 -11.82 -0.92
N ALA A 442 -18.13 -12.43 0.27
CA ALA A 442 -18.09 -13.88 0.41
C ALA A 442 -19.21 -14.59 -0.36
N SER A 443 -20.41 -14.00 -0.40
CA SER A 443 -21.53 -14.50 -1.20
C SER A 443 -21.23 -14.42 -2.70
N VAL A 444 -20.66 -13.33 -3.18
CA VAL A 444 -20.26 -13.14 -4.58
C VAL A 444 -19.23 -14.19 -5.00
N ILE A 445 -18.15 -14.36 -4.24
CA ILE A 445 -17.08 -15.30 -4.61
C ILE A 445 -17.57 -16.75 -4.58
N SER A 446 -18.50 -17.10 -3.66
CA SER A 446 -19.11 -18.43 -3.58
C SER A 446 -19.93 -18.75 -4.83
N ALA A 447 -20.61 -17.76 -5.41
CA ALA A 447 -21.37 -17.94 -6.65
C ALA A 447 -20.46 -18.11 -7.89
N LEU A 448 -19.27 -17.50 -7.88
CA LEU A 448 -18.29 -17.60 -8.95
C LEU A 448 -17.43 -18.88 -8.89
N THR A 449 -17.45 -19.59 -7.75
CA THR A 449 -16.67 -20.81 -7.58
C THR A 449 -17.47 -22.00 -8.09
N PRO A 450 -16.97 -22.78 -9.07
CA PRO A 450 -17.66 -23.99 -9.54
C PRO A 450 -17.89 -24.94 -8.37
N ARG A 451 -19.15 -25.31 -8.13
CA ARG A 451 -19.46 -26.37 -7.17
C ARG A 451 -18.76 -27.65 -7.66
N ARG A 452 -17.80 -28.14 -6.90
CA ARG A 452 -17.30 -29.52 -7.13
C ARG A 452 -18.51 -30.44 -7.13
N ALA A 453 -18.82 -31.01 -8.30
CA ALA A 453 -19.81 -32.06 -8.36
C ALA A 453 -19.43 -33.12 -7.31
N SER A 454 -20.25 -33.25 -6.27
CA SER A 454 -20.06 -34.31 -5.31
C SER A 454 -20.20 -35.62 -6.10
N ARG A 455 -19.10 -36.34 -6.33
CA ARG A 455 -19.17 -37.72 -6.76
C ARG A 455 -19.81 -38.50 -5.60
N SER A 456 -21.14 -38.50 -5.58
CA SER A 456 -21.87 -39.47 -4.80
C SER A 456 -21.65 -40.81 -5.48
N THR A 457 -20.56 -41.49 -5.16
CA THR A 457 -20.48 -42.95 -5.31
C THR A 457 -21.48 -43.52 -4.31
N ARG A 458 -22.76 -43.49 -4.67
CA ARG A 458 -23.71 -44.46 -4.10
C ARG A 458 -23.19 -45.82 -4.52
N ARG A 459 -22.34 -46.44 -3.69
CA ARG A 459 -22.18 -47.90 -3.70
C ARG A 459 -23.59 -48.45 -3.45
N ARG A 460 -24.24 -48.95 -4.51
CA ARG A 460 -25.37 -49.83 -4.37
C ARG A 460 -24.85 -51.02 -3.57
N ILE A 461 -25.18 -51.09 -2.28
CA ILE A 461 -25.03 -52.29 -1.50
C ILE A 461 -26.01 -53.29 -2.17
N ALA A 462 -25.47 -54.28 -2.87
CA ALA A 462 -26.26 -55.36 -3.41
C ALA A 462 -26.94 -56.11 -2.24
N PRO A 463 -28.24 -56.47 -2.34
CA PRO A 463 -28.91 -57.19 -1.28
C PRO A 463 -28.24 -58.55 -1.11
N VAL A 464 -27.83 -58.86 0.13
CA VAL A 464 -27.34 -60.21 0.53
C VAL A 464 -28.49 -61.18 0.35
N ARG A 465 -28.36 -62.18 -0.57
CA ARG A 465 -29.28 -63.26 -0.70
C ARG A 465 -29.12 -64.16 0.52
N PRO A 466 -30.23 -64.58 1.20
CA PRO A 466 -30.13 -65.53 2.26
C PRO A 466 -29.77 -66.90 1.68
N THR A 467 -28.79 -67.57 2.27
CA THR A 467 -28.47 -69.02 2.00
C THR A 467 -29.57 -69.89 2.42
N PRO A 468 -29.98 -70.96 1.63
CA PRO A 468 -30.97 -71.96 2.04
C PRO A 468 -30.37 -72.80 3.17
N ARG A 469 -31.13 -72.96 4.24
CA ARG A 469 -30.87 -73.99 5.26
C ARG A 469 -31.19 -75.36 4.66
N SER A 470 -30.20 -76.23 4.61
CA SER A 470 -30.40 -77.69 4.38
C SER A 470 -31.02 -78.33 5.60
N ILE A 471 -32.05 -79.16 5.38
CA ILE A 471 -32.68 -80.08 6.31
C ILE A 471 -31.75 -81.26 6.51
#